data_47035784320818377574bc372b1a497c
#
_entry.id   47035784320818377574bc372b1a497c
#
_cell.length_a   1.000
_cell.length_b   1.000
_cell.length_c   1.000
_cell.angle_alpha   90.00
_cell.angle_beta   90.00
_cell.angle_gamma   90.00
#
_symmetry.space_group_name_H-M   'P 1'
#
loop_
_entity.id
_entity.type
_entity.pdbx_description
1 polymer ?
#
loop_
_entity_poly.entity_id
_entity_poly.type
_entity_poly.pdbx_seq_one_letter_code
_entity_poly.pdbx_strand_id
1 'polypeptide(L)'
;MQKIMILINMGLLYLECGHYADSENSFLEAYQILQTKQKDEKYNFYMYAFYGNMAECLILQDRLEEAKPYLEYLHKDGWEQVALTERLFIDIVDVIYYHKMGDVQKRNESIQMIHQNLPDNLTVLDFFSDYYRCCLVLLETDQDESFWRIIEVIEPQVVNFKIINLQLKVLSLKMKFYRKHNQNAEYLQAAGLYYELSERNEVVTRNMLSSMITLRKNLENMRKARMKAERKNLVLQERSEQDPLTRMANRFRLNDYAEEVFAYSQENDIPVAMEILDID
;
A
#
# COMPACT_ATOMS: atom_id res chain seq x y z
N MET A 1 -4.92 8.83 11.35
CA MET A 1 -5.22 8.66 9.92
C MET A 1 -4.00 8.42 9.04
N GLN A 2 -2.90 9.20 9.12
CA GLN A 2 -1.71 9.03 8.26
C GLN A 2 -1.13 7.60 8.29
N LYS A 3 -0.98 6.97 9.48
CA LYS A 3 -0.48 5.58 9.58
C LYS A 3 -1.41 4.58 8.90
N ILE A 4 -2.73 4.77 8.98
CA ILE A 4 -3.73 3.91 8.32
C ILE A 4 -3.55 3.97 6.80
N MET A 5 -3.45 5.17 6.23
CA MET A 5 -3.22 5.37 4.79
C MET A 5 -1.92 4.68 4.32
N ILE A 6 -0.83 4.81 5.08
CA ILE A 6 0.44 4.14 4.77
C ILE A 6 0.27 2.62 4.74
N LEU A 7 -0.41 2.04 5.74
CA LEU A 7 -0.63 0.60 5.82
C LEU A 7 -1.53 0.08 4.68
N ILE A 8 -2.59 0.82 4.32
CA ILE A 8 -3.43 0.48 3.16
C ILE A 8 -2.60 0.50 1.88
N ASN A 9 -1.81 1.56 1.65
CA ASN A 9 -0.97 1.65 0.45
C ASN A 9 0.11 0.56 0.41
N MET A 10 0.68 0.18 1.56
CA MET A 10 1.60 -0.97 1.65
C MET A 10 0.88 -2.28 1.30
N GLY A 11 -0.32 -2.49 1.83
CA GLY A 11 -1.15 -3.65 1.53
C GLY A 11 -1.44 -3.76 0.02
N LEU A 12 -1.80 -2.65 -0.63
CA LEU A 12 -2.00 -2.60 -2.08
C LEU A 12 -0.73 -2.92 -2.87
N LEU A 13 0.43 -2.42 -2.46
CA LEU A 13 1.71 -2.77 -3.09
C LEU A 13 2.03 -4.27 -2.96
N TYR A 14 1.79 -4.85 -1.79
CA TYR A 14 1.95 -6.29 -1.58
C TYR A 14 0.98 -7.09 -2.46
N LEU A 15 -0.28 -6.63 -2.57
CA LEU A 15 -1.29 -7.24 -3.43
C LEU A 15 -0.86 -7.27 -4.89
N GLU A 16 -0.36 -6.15 -5.42
CA GLU A 16 0.17 -6.04 -6.78
C GLU A 16 1.37 -6.96 -7.03
N CYS A 17 2.18 -7.20 -6.01
CA CYS A 17 3.33 -8.11 -6.08
C CYS A 17 2.96 -9.59 -5.86
N GLY A 18 1.70 -9.91 -5.55
CA GLY A 18 1.25 -11.26 -5.23
C GLY A 18 1.66 -11.75 -3.83
N HIS A 19 2.10 -10.84 -2.96
CA HIS A 19 2.44 -11.11 -1.56
C HIS A 19 1.19 -11.02 -0.67
N TYR A 20 0.24 -11.91 -0.89
CA TYR A 20 -1.10 -11.85 -0.28
C TYR A 20 -1.09 -11.87 1.25
N ALA A 21 -0.23 -12.67 1.88
CA ALA A 21 -0.13 -12.73 3.34
C ALA A 21 0.34 -11.40 3.96
N ASP A 22 1.30 -10.74 3.33
CA ASP A 22 1.79 -9.42 3.78
C ASP A 22 0.75 -8.33 3.52
N SER A 23 -0.02 -8.46 2.43
CA SER A 23 -1.16 -7.61 2.10
C SER A 23 -2.25 -7.70 3.16
N GLU A 24 -2.74 -8.90 3.49
CA GLU A 24 -3.73 -9.13 4.54
C GLU A 24 -3.27 -8.57 5.89
N ASN A 25 -2.03 -8.85 6.29
CA ASN A 25 -1.47 -8.34 7.54
C ASN A 25 -1.46 -6.81 7.60
N SER A 26 -1.10 -6.16 6.49
CA SER A 26 -1.08 -4.69 6.40
C SER A 26 -2.49 -4.10 6.52
N PHE A 27 -3.48 -4.70 5.86
CA PHE A 27 -4.88 -4.27 5.95
C PHE A 27 -5.44 -4.50 7.35
N LEU A 28 -5.17 -5.64 7.98
CA LEU A 28 -5.61 -5.94 9.35
C LEU A 28 -4.98 -4.99 10.38
N GLU A 29 -3.70 -4.65 10.25
CA GLU A 29 -3.06 -3.64 11.12
C GLU A 29 -3.72 -2.26 10.95
N ALA A 30 -4.03 -1.87 9.70
CA ALA A 30 -4.75 -0.63 9.42
C ALA A 30 -6.14 -0.62 10.09
N TYR A 31 -6.87 -1.72 9.98
CA TYR A 31 -8.19 -1.90 10.58
C TYR A 31 -8.16 -1.83 12.12
N GLN A 32 -7.21 -2.49 12.77
CA GLN A 32 -7.03 -2.42 14.24
C GLN A 32 -6.83 -0.98 14.71
N ILE A 33 -6.01 -0.20 14.01
CA ILE A 33 -5.81 1.21 14.32
C ILE A 33 -7.11 2.01 14.07
N LEU A 34 -7.80 1.71 12.96
CA LEU A 34 -9.03 2.41 12.60
C LEU A 34 -10.11 2.24 13.67
N GLN A 35 -10.25 1.05 14.27
CA GLN A 35 -11.22 0.77 15.35
C GLN A 35 -11.01 1.65 16.59
N THR A 36 -9.83 2.22 16.79
CA THR A 36 -9.55 3.15 17.91
C THR A 36 -9.91 4.60 17.60
N LYS A 37 -10.41 4.90 16.39
CA LYS A 37 -10.66 6.27 15.92
C LYS A 37 -12.12 6.67 16.08
N GLN A 38 -12.36 7.98 16.10
CA GLN A 38 -13.70 8.54 16.07
C GLN A 38 -14.37 8.22 14.74
N LYS A 39 -15.64 7.87 14.77
CA LYS A 39 -16.46 7.53 13.60
C LYS A 39 -16.92 8.81 12.88
N ASP A 40 -16.09 9.32 12.00
CA ASP A 40 -16.33 10.46 11.13
C ASP A 40 -16.36 10.02 9.64
N GLU A 41 -16.49 10.96 8.71
CA GLU A 41 -16.47 10.67 7.27
C GLU A 41 -15.16 9.98 6.84
N LYS A 42 -14.02 10.38 7.42
CA LYS A 42 -12.72 9.74 7.14
C LYS A 42 -12.65 8.31 7.65
N TYR A 43 -13.28 8.05 8.81
CA TYR A 43 -13.42 6.69 9.33
C TYR A 43 -14.20 5.82 8.32
N ASN A 44 -15.34 6.29 7.83
CA ASN A 44 -16.15 5.56 6.86
C ASN A 44 -15.38 5.30 5.57
N PHE A 45 -14.70 6.30 5.02
CA PHE A 45 -13.84 6.14 3.84
C PHE A 45 -12.82 5.01 4.01
N TYR A 46 -12.07 5.00 5.14
CA TYR A 46 -11.09 3.94 5.39
C TYR A 46 -11.71 2.58 5.70
N MET A 47 -12.93 2.54 6.23
CA MET A 47 -13.68 1.28 6.40
C MET A 47 -14.01 0.69 5.03
N TYR A 48 -14.56 1.47 4.10
CA TYR A 48 -14.81 1.00 2.72
C TYR A 48 -13.54 0.53 2.03
N ALA A 49 -12.46 1.31 2.14
CA ALA A 49 -11.16 0.91 1.57
C ALA A 49 -10.64 -0.40 2.18
N PHE A 50 -10.76 -0.59 3.49
CA PHE A 50 -10.39 -1.84 4.15
C PHE A 50 -11.21 -3.03 3.64
N TYR A 51 -12.54 -2.92 3.66
CA TYR A 51 -13.41 -4.03 3.26
C TYR A 51 -13.25 -4.38 1.78
N GLY A 52 -13.15 -3.37 0.90
CA GLY A 52 -12.94 -3.58 -0.54
C GLY A 52 -11.60 -4.27 -0.85
N ASN A 53 -10.51 -3.75 -0.28
CA ASN A 53 -9.18 -4.31 -0.51
C ASN A 53 -9.01 -5.71 0.10
N MET A 54 -9.62 -5.98 1.25
CA MET A 54 -9.64 -7.33 1.84
C MET A 54 -10.44 -8.31 0.97
N ALA A 55 -11.62 -7.90 0.50
CA ALA A 55 -12.42 -8.71 -0.42
C ALA A 55 -11.60 -9.06 -1.67
N GLU A 56 -10.99 -8.07 -2.31
CA GLU A 56 -10.14 -8.28 -3.49
C GLU A 56 -8.96 -9.22 -3.21
N CYS A 57 -8.25 -8.99 -2.09
CA CYS A 57 -7.12 -9.83 -1.70
C CYS A 57 -7.52 -11.31 -1.55
N LEU A 58 -8.66 -11.58 -0.93
CA LEU A 58 -9.18 -12.93 -0.75
C LEU A 58 -9.68 -13.55 -2.07
N ILE A 59 -10.35 -12.75 -2.91
CA ILE A 59 -10.81 -13.17 -4.24
C ILE A 59 -9.62 -13.59 -5.13
N LEU A 60 -8.53 -12.85 -5.09
CA LEU A 60 -7.32 -13.15 -5.87
C LEU A 60 -6.62 -14.43 -5.39
N GLN A 61 -6.85 -14.85 -4.14
CA GLN A 61 -6.41 -16.12 -3.57
C GLN A 61 -7.40 -17.28 -3.77
N ASP A 62 -8.49 -17.08 -4.49
CA ASP A 62 -9.62 -18.03 -4.64
C ASP A 62 -10.31 -18.41 -3.30
N ARG A 63 -10.17 -17.58 -2.26
CA ARG A 63 -10.83 -17.73 -0.94
C ARG A 63 -12.19 -17.03 -0.94
N LEU A 64 -13.08 -17.46 -1.83
CA LEU A 64 -14.31 -16.77 -2.14
C LEU A 64 -15.32 -16.73 -0.98
N GLU A 65 -15.42 -17.82 -0.21
CA GLU A 65 -16.30 -17.86 0.98
C GLU A 65 -15.85 -16.89 2.07
N GLU A 66 -14.54 -16.70 2.20
CA GLU A 66 -13.99 -15.74 3.16
C GLU A 66 -14.12 -14.28 2.68
N ALA A 67 -14.15 -14.05 1.36
CA ALA A 67 -14.37 -12.72 0.77
C ALA A 67 -15.83 -12.24 0.95
N LYS A 68 -16.79 -13.16 0.97
CA LYS A 68 -18.21 -12.86 1.01
C LYS A 68 -18.64 -11.89 2.12
N PRO A 69 -18.28 -12.06 3.39
CA PRO A 69 -18.70 -11.13 4.45
C PRO A 69 -18.17 -9.70 4.23
N TYR A 70 -17.03 -9.54 3.57
CA TYR A 70 -16.47 -8.22 3.25
C TYR A 70 -17.31 -7.53 2.17
N LEU A 71 -17.71 -8.26 1.12
CA LEU A 71 -18.62 -7.74 0.08
C LEU A 71 -20.01 -7.42 0.66
N GLU A 72 -20.57 -8.30 1.50
CA GLU A 72 -21.84 -8.05 2.17
C GLU A 72 -21.81 -6.77 3.04
N TYR A 73 -20.69 -6.44 3.67
CA TYR A 73 -20.54 -5.18 4.39
C TYR A 73 -20.60 -3.98 3.45
N LEU A 74 -19.97 -4.07 2.28
CA LEU A 74 -19.94 -2.99 1.29
C LEU A 74 -21.30 -2.70 0.67
N HIS A 75 -22.20 -3.69 0.61
CA HIS A 75 -23.54 -3.57 0.07
C HIS A 75 -24.63 -3.27 1.11
N LYS A 76 -24.25 -2.93 2.37
CA LYS A 76 -25.23 -2.53 3.40
C LYS A 76 -25.84 -1.16 3.11
N ASP A 77 -26.96 -0.88 3.80
CA ASP A 77 -27.67 0.41 3.73
C ASP A 77 -26.70 1.60 3.89
N GLY A 78 -26.85 2.61 3.03
CA GLY A 78 -25.97 3.77 2.98
C GLY A 78 -25.03 3.80 1.78
N TRP A 79 -25.06 2.78 0.92
CA TRP A 79 -24.33 2.69 -0.33
C TRP A 79 -24.46 3.94 -1.24
N GLU A 80 -25.62 4.57 -1.24
CA GLU A 80 -25.90 5.77 -2.02
C GLU A 80 -25.05 6.99 -1.59
N GLN A 81 -24.51 6.96 -0.36
CA GLN A 81 -23.65 8.02 0.18
C GLN A 81 -22.17 7.82 -0.17
N VAL A 82 -21.79 6.67 -0.74
CA VAL A 82 -20.42 6.36 -1.15
C VAL A 82 -20.12 7.12 -2.44
N ALA A 83 -18.92 7.70 -2.55
CA ALA A 83 -18.53 8.40 -3.76
C ALA A 83 -18.51 7.47 -4.97
N LEU A 84 -18.75 8.03 -6.16
CA LEU A 84 -18.88 7.25 -7.39
C LEU A 84 -17.63 6.39 -7.68
N THR A 85 -16.44 6.91 -7.37
CA THR A 85 -15.17 6.19 -7.56
C THR A 85 -15.08 4.92 -6.74
N GLU A 86 -15.48 4.98 -5.47
CA GLU A 86 -15.48 3.84 -4.58
C GLU A 86 -16.57 2.83 -4.98
N ARG A 87 -17.73 3.30 -5.44
CA ARG A 87 -18.79 2.41 -5.96
C ARG A 87 -18.30 1.64 -7.18
N LEU A 88 -17.68 2.31 -8.14
CA LEU A 88 -17.11 1.67 -9.33
C LEU A 88 -16.04 0.63 -8.98
N PHE A 89 -15.18 0.94 -8.01
CA PHE A 89 -14.20 -0.04 -7.51
C PHE A 89 -14.90 -1.31 -6.99
N ILE A 90 -15.96 -1.16 -6.21
CA ILE A 90 -16.68 -2.32 -5.65
C ILE A 90 -17.42 -3.08 -6.75
N ASP A 91 -18.07 -2.38 -7.71
CA ASP A 91 -18.68 -3.04 -8.88
C ASP A 91 -17.65 -3.86 -9.67
N ILE A 92 -16.41 -3.39 -9.79
CA ILE A 92 -15.31 -4.14 -10.43
C ILE A 92 -14.94 -5.37 -9.60
N VAL A 93 -14.81 -5.24 -8.29
CA VAL A 93 -14.51 -6.37 -7.40
C VAL A 93 -15.63 -7.43 -7.49
N ASP A 94 -16.88 -6.99 -7.54
CA ASP A 94 -18.05 -7.87 -7.74
C ASP A 94 -18.00 -8.62 -9.07
N VAL A 95 -17.64 -7.96 -10.16
CA VAL A 95 -17.48 -8.63 -11.47
C VAL A 95 -16.50 -9.79 -11.36
N ILE A 96 -15.35 -9.58 -10.70
CA ILE A 96 -14.31 -10.60 -10.55
C ILE A 96 -14.80 -11.71 -9.61
N TYR A 97 -15.46 -11.34 -8.50
CA TYR A 97 -16.02 -12.29 -7.53
C TYR A 97 -17.08 -13.20 -8.16
N TYR A 98 -18.11 -12.61 -8.79
CA TYR A 98 -19.19 -13.39 -9.40
C TYR A 98 -18.72 -14.18 -10.62
N HIS A 99 -17.71 -13.70 -11.35
CA HIS A 99 -17.08 -14.49 -12.41
C HIS A 99 -16.43 -15.76 -11.84
N LYS A 100 -15.66 -15.67 -10.78
CA LYS A 100 -15.03 -16.82 -10.11
C LYS A 100 -16.04 -17.75 -9.45
N MET A 101 -17.15 -17.21 -8.91
CA MET A 101 -18.27 -17.99 -8.37
C MET A 101 -19.11 -18.70 -9.46
N GLY A 102 -18.95 -18.32 -10.73
CA GLY A 102 -19.78 -18.81 -11.84
C GLY A 102 -21.21 -18.23 -11.84
N ASP A 103 -21.48 -17.18 -11.07
CA ASP A 103 -22.77 -16.48 -11.06
C ASP A 103 -22.85 -15.48 -12.21
N VAL A 104 -23.29 -15.99 -13.36
CA VAL A 104 -23.37 -15.22 -14.61
C VAL A 104 -24.33 -14.05 -14.51
N GLN A 105 -25.46 -14.21 -13.79
CA GLN A 105 -26.47 -13.18 -13.67
C GLN A 105 -25.91 -11.97 -12.90
N LYS A 106 -25.42 -12.18 -11.69
CA LYS A 106 -24.88 -11.10 -10.85
C LYS A 106 -23.65 -10.45 -11.46
N ARG A 107 -22.77 -11.24 -12.07
CA ARG A 107 -21.63 -10.69 -12.83
C ARG A 107 -22.11 -9.71 -13.91
N ASN A 108 -23.11 -10.08 -14.71
CA ASN A 108 -23.62 -9.23 -15.79
C ASN A 108 -24.34 -7.98 -15.24
N GLU A 109 -25.02 -8.09 -14.11
CA GLU A 109 -25.61 -6.94 -13.41
C GLU A 109 -24.50 -5.94 -12.99
N SER A 110 -23.41 -6.41 -12.37
CA SER A 110 -22.27 -5.56 -12.01
C SER A 110 -21.57 -4.94 -13.22
N ILE A 111 -21.44 -5.69 -14.34
CA ILE A 111 -20.90 -5.13 -15.60
C ILE A 111 -21.79 -3.98 -16.12
N GLN A 112 -23.11 -4.14 -16.06
CA GLN A 112 -24.03 -3.07 -16.48
C GLN A 112 -23.92 -1.83 -15.57
N MET A 113 -23.74 -2.00 -14.26
CA MET A 113 -23.50 -0.90 -13.33
C MET A 113 -22.23 -0.13 -13.68
N ILE A 114 -21.14 -0.83 -13.98
CA ILE A 114 -19.89 -0.19 -14.44
C ILE A 114 -20.15 0.57 -15.74
N HIS A 115 -20.79 -0.05 -16.73
CA HIS A 115 -21.03 0.55 -18.04
C HIS A 115 -21.85 1.86 -17.93
N GLN A 116 -22.88 1.87 -17.08
CA GLN A 116 -23.76 3.03 -16.86
C GLN A 116 -23.11 4.15 -16.06
N ASN A 117 -22.27 3.80 -15.11
CA ASN A 117 -21.73 4.72 -14.12
C ASN A 117 -20.29 5.16 -14.40
N LEU A 118 -19.61 4.60 -15.41
CA LEU A 118 -18.23 4.97 -15.75
C LEU A 118 -18.19 6.39 -16.35
N PRO A 119 -17.70 7.40 -15.61
CA PRO A 119 -17.66 8.75 -16.12
C PRO A 119 -16.46 8.96 -17.05
N ASP A 120 -16.62 9.85 -18.06
CA ASP A 120 -15.56 10.15 -19.03
C ASP A 120 -14.33 10.84 -18.40
N ASN A 121 -14.49 11.46 -17.21
CA ASN A 121 -13.47 12.29 -16.55
C ASN A 121 -12.90 11.65 -15.28
N LEU A 122 -13.09 10.35 -15.06
CA LEU A 122 -12.61 9.70 -13.86
C LEU A 122 -11.07 9.65 -13.82
N THR A 123 -10.45 9.98 -12.68
CA THR A 123 -9.04 9.71 -12.46
C THR A 123 -8.85 8.21 -12.19
N VAL A 124 -8.49 7.46 -13.22
CA VAL A 124 -8.49 5.99 -13.22
C VAL A 124 -7.19 5.40 -12.69
N LEU A 125 -6.16 6.23 -12.50
CA LEU A 125 -4.81 5.73 -12.19
C LEU A 125 -4.73 4.96 -10.88
N ASP A 126 -5.52 5.38 -9.88
CA ASP A 126 -5.52 4.76 -8.55
C ASP A 126 -6.16 3.35 -8.56
N PHE A 127 -7.05 3.07 -9.53
CA PHE A 127 -7.76 1.80 -9.68
C PHE A 127 -7.41 1.07 -10.99
N PHE A 128 -6.27 1.44 -11.60
CA PHE A 128 -5.90 0.88 -12.91
C PHE A 128 -5.81 -0.65 -12.91
N SER A 129 -5.26 -1.24 -11.87
CA SER A 129 -5.11 -2.69 -11.78
C SER A 129 -6.46 -3.41 -11.72
N ASP A 130 -7.44 -2.79 -11.08
CA ASP A 130 -8.80 -3.32 -10.98
C ASP A 130 -9.50 -3.27 -12.34
N TYR A 131 -9.42 -2.14 -13.03
CA TYR A 131 -9.90 -2.02 -14.41
C TYR A 131 -9.22 -3.02 -15.35
N TYR A 132 -7.91 -3.22 -15.20
CA TYR A 132 -7.17 -4.21 -15.98
C TYR A 132 -7.71 -5.63 -15.75
N ARG A 133 -7.94 -6.03 -14.50
CA ARG A 133 -8.51 -7.34 -14.15
C ARG A 133 -9.95 -7.47 -14.67
N CYS A 134 -10.77 -6.43 -14.52
CA CYS A 134 -12.10 -6.38 -15.07
C CYS A 134 -12.10 -6.61 -16.60
N CYS A 135 -11.22 -5.92 -17.33
CA CYS A 135 -11.05 -6.09 -18.77
C CYS A 135 -10.70 -7.55 -19.14
N LEU A 136 -9.92 -8.26 -18.32
CA LEU A 136 -9.64 -9.68 -18.57
C LEU A 136 -10.91 -10.52 -18.48
N VAL A 137 -11.76 -10.30 -17.45
CA VAL A 137 -13.06 -10.99 -17.32
C VAL A 137 -13.98 -10.64 -18.49
N LEU A 138 -14.04 -9.38 -18.91
CA LEU A 138 -14.85 -8.95 -20.05
C LEU A 138 -14.41 -9.63 -21.34
N LEU A 139 -13.11 -9.78 -21.57
CA LEU A 139 -12.57 -10.54 -22.69
C LEU A 139 -12.94 -12.02 -22.64
N GLU A 140 -12.90 -12.65 -21.47
CA GLU A 140 -13.25 -14.06 -21.30
C GLU A 140 -14.74 -14.34 -21.52
N THR A 141 -15.57 -13.32 -21.28
CA THR A 141 -17.05 -13.44 -21.30
C THR A 141 -17.72 -12.77 -22.49
N ASP A 142 -16.95 -12.42 -23.54
CA ASP A 142 -17.44 -11.80 -24.79
C ASP A 142 -18.23 -10.49 -24.58
N GLN A 143 -17.83 -9.70 -23.56
CA GLN A 143 -18.44 -8.40 -23.24
C GLN A 143 -17.68 -7.26 -23.93
N ASP A 144 -17.64 -7.30 -25.26
CA ASP A 144 -16.79 -6.42 -26.10
C ASP A 144 -17.11 -4.94 -25.95
N GLU A 145 -18.40 -4.57 -25.88
CA GLU A 145 -18.81 -3.18 -25.70
C GLU A 145 -18.31 -2.60 -24.39
N SER A 146 -18.51 -3.32 -23.28
CA SER A 146 -18.05 -2.90 -21.96
C SER A 146 -16.51 -2.87 -21.86
N PHE A 147 -15.83 -3.80 -22.54
CA PHE A 147 -14.38 -3.79 -22.67
C PHE A 147 -13.87 -2.50 -23.32
N TRP A 148 -14.41 -2.15 -24.48
CA TRP A 148 -13.99 -0.94 -25.18
C TRP A 148 -14.35 0.34 -24.42
N ARG A 149 -15.50 0.37 -23.76
CA ARG A 149 -15.89 1.50 -22.91
C ARG A 149 -14.85 1.79 -21.82
N ILE A 150 -14.32 0.73 -21.17
CA ILE A 150 -13.24 0.91 -20.18
C ILE A 150 -11.95 1.34 -20.86
N ILE A 151 -11.54 0.73 -21.97
CA ILE A 151 -10.31 1.09 -22.69
C ILE A 151 -10.34 2.56 -23.14
N GLU A 152 -11.46 3.07 -23.65
CA GLU A 152 -11.63 4.46 -24.05
C GLU A 152 -11.43 5.47 -22.92
N VAL A 153 -11.74 5.09 -21.68
CA VAL A 153 -11.53 5.94 -20.51
C VAL A 153 -10.09 5.85 -19.98
N ILE A 154 -9.49 4.65 -19.94
CA ILE A 154 -8.17 4.50 -19.34
C ILE A 154 -7.01 4.83 -20.27
N GLU A 155 -7.11 4.51 -21.58
CA GLU A 155 -6.01 4.68 -22.53
C GLU A 155 -5.54 6.14 -22.65
N PRO A 156 -6.42 7.14 -22.84
CA PRO A 156 -6.00 8.54 -22.92
C PRO A 156 -5.24 9.03 -21.69
N GLN A 157 -5.65 8.56 -20.52
CA GLN A 157 -5.04 8.97 -19.25
C GLN A 157 -3.61 8.41 -19.12
N VAL A 158 -3.40 7.10 -19.36
CA VAL A 158 -2.07 6.51 -19.25
C VAL A 158 -1.10 7.07 -20.30
N VAL A 159 -1.62 7.49 -21.47
CA VAL A 159 -0.84 8.17 -22.52
C VAL A 159 -0.47 9.59 -22.07
N ASN A 160 -1.42 10.37 -21.59
CA ASN A 160 -1.22 11.76 -21.16
C ASN A 160 -0.24 11.85 -19.97
N PHE A 161 -0.35 10.93 -19.01
CA PHE A 161 0.57 10.85 -17.87
C PHE A 161 1.91 10.18 -18.19
N LYS A 162 2.08 9.66 -19.41
CA LYS A 162 3.31 9.01 -19.91
C LYS A 162 3.79 7.84 -19.03
N ILE A 163 2.86 7.09 -18.44
CA ILE A 163 3.17 5.95 -17.59
C ILE A 163 3.34 4.71 -18.47
N ILE A 164 4.59 4.44 -18.87
CA ILE A 164 4.93 3.38 -19.84
C ILE A 164 4.40 2.00 -19.41
N ASN A 165 4.55 1.63 -18.14
CA ASN A 165 4.07 0.32 -17.65
C ASN A 165 2.57 0.14 -17.83
N LEU A 166 1.77 1.20 -17.60
CA LEU A 166 0.32 1.14 -17.78
C LEU A 166 -0.06 1.14 -19.26
N GLN A 167 0.66 1.88 -20.11
CA GLN A 167 0.47 1.82 -21.57
C GLN A 167 0.73 0.40 -22.11
N LEU A 168 1.78 -0.28 -21.63
CA LEU A 168 2.06 -1.67 -21.98
C LEU A 168 0.93 -2.61 -21.55
N LYS A 169 0.36 -2.42 -20.35
CA LYS A 169 -0.80 -3.21 -19.90
C LYS A 169 -2.02 -2.98 -20.80
N VAL A 170 -2.33 -1.72 -21.18
CA VAL A 170 -3.44 -1.41 -22.10
C VAL A 170 -3.22 -2.04 -23.48
N LEU A 171 -2.02 -1.91 -24.04
CA LEU A 171 -1.69 -2.54 -25.33
C LEU A 171 -1.81 -4.06 -25.26
N SER A 172 -1.40 -4.67 -24.15
CA SER A 172 -1.55 -6.12 -23.94
C SER A 172 -3.03 -6.54 -23.95
N LEU A 173 -3.94 -5.76 -23.34
CA LEU A 173 -5.39 -6.01 -23.41
C LEU A 173 -5.90 -5.89 -24.84
N LYS A 174 -5.55 -4.83 -25.56
CA LYS A 174 -5.94 -4.62 -26.96
C LYS A 174 -5.42 -5.74 -27.87
N MET A 175 -4.19 -6.17 -27.67
CA MET A 175 -3.61 -7.31 -28.42
C MET A 175 -4.38 -8.61 -28.15
N LYS A 176 -4.78 -8.89 -26.90
CA LYS A 176 -5.61 -10.04 -26.55
C LYS A 176 -6.97 -9.99 -27.26
N PHE A 177 -7.61 -8.82 -27.25
CA PHE A 177 -8.86 -8.57 -27.95
C PHE A 177 -8.72 -8.82 -29.46
N TYR A 178 -7.78 -8.16 -30.12
CA TYR A 178 -7.55 -8.28 -31.55
C TYR A 178 -7.25 -9.73 -31.98
N ARG A 179 -6.44 -10.43 -31.17
CA ARG A 179 -6.12 -11.84 -31.42
C ARG A 179 -7.35 -12.72 -31.31
N LYS A 180 -8.21 -12.50 -30.31
CA LYS A 180 -9.45 -13.24 -30.12
C LYS A 180 -10.41 -13.07 -31.32
N HIS A 181 -10.49 -11.86 -31.86
CA HIS A 181 -11.37 -11.52 -32.98
C HIS A 181 -10.72 -11.65 -34.37
N ASN A 182 -9.52 -12.23 -34.47
CA ASN A 182 -8.76 -12.42 -35.71
C ASN A 182 -8.47 -11.12 -36.47
N GLN A 183 -8.37 -9.99 -35.78
CA GLN A 183 -8.04 -8.68 -36.30
C GLN A 183 -6.51 -8.54 -36.40
N ASN A 184 -5.91 -9.16 -37.44
CA ASN A 184 -4.46 -9.31 -37.54
C ASN A 184 -3.74 -7.96 -37.78
N ALA A 185 -4.34 -7.05 -38.53
CA ALA A 185 -3.72 -5.74 -38.82
C ALA A 185 -3.58 -4.89 -37.56
N GLU A 186 -4.66 -4.80 -36.78
CA GLU A 186 -4.72 -4.05 -35.51
C GLU A 186 -3.81 -4.71 -34.45
N TYR A 187 -3.77 -6.04 -34.44
CA TYR A 187 -2.84 -6.79 -33.59
C TYR A 187 -1.38 -6.43 -33.86
N LEU A 188 -0.96 -6.45 -35.15
CA LEU A 188 0.41 -6.14 -35.55
C LEU A 188 0.77 -4.67 -35.23
N GLN A 189 -0.17 -3.74 -35.42
CA GLN A 189 0.05 -2.34 -35.05
C GLN A 189 0.24 -2.19 -33.53
N ALA A 190 -0.62 -2.80 -32.74
CA ALA A 190 -0.50 -2.77 -31.27
C ALA A 190 0.79 -3.45 -30.79
N ALA A 191 1.19 -4.56 -31.41
CA ALA A 191 2.43 -5.27 -31.11
C ALA A 191 3.67 -4.44 -31.43
N GLY A 192 3.68 -3.68 -32.52
CA GLY A 192 4.76 -2.74 -32.85
C GLY A 192 4.93 -1.67 -31.79
N LEU A 193 3.85 -1.03 -31.38
CA LEU A 193 3.85 -0.03 -30.30
C LEU A 193 4.27 -0.64 -28.96
N TYR A 194 3.79 -1.84 -28.66
CA TYR A 194 4.18 -2.56 -27.45
C TYR A 194 5.69 -2.81 -27.42
N TYR A 195 6.28 -3.23 -28.54
CA TYR A 195 7.72 -3.48 -28.63
C TYR A 195 8.53 -2.19 -28.39
N GLU A 196 8.19 -1.09 -29.07
CA GLU A 196 8.88 0.20 -28.90
C GLU A 196 8.80 0.71 -27.45
N LEU A 197 7.63 0.62 -26.82
CA LEU A 197 7.47 1.03 -25.43
C LEU A 197 8.18 0.09 -24.47
N SER A 198 8.26 -1.21 -24.76
CA SER A 198 8.99 -2.17 -23.95
C SER A 198 10.49 -1.87 -23.92
N GLU A 199 11.10 -1.53 -25.04
CA GLU A 199 12.51 -1.12 -25.11
C GLU A 199 12.76 0.12 -24.25
N ARG A 200 11.88 1.12 -24.37
CA ARG A 200 11.98 2.35 -23.53
C ARG A 200 11.82 2.02 -22.05
N ASN A 201 10.89 1.15 -21.70
CA ASN A 201 10.65 0.72 -20.34
C ASN A 201 11.84 -0.01 -19.72
N GLU A 202 12.52 -0.84 -20.51
CA GLU A 202 13.73 -1.55 -20.06
C GLU A 202 14.82 -0.56 -19.64
N VAL A 203 15.06 0.50 -20.42
CA VAL A 203 16.02 1.55 -20.07
C VAL A 203 15.65 2.27 -18.77
N VAL A 204 14.37 2.64 -18.63
CA VAL A 204 13.88 3.32 -17.42
C VAL A 204 14.01 2.42 -16.19
N THR A 205 13.64 1.15 -16.31
CA THR A 205 13.73 0.16 -15.23
C THR A 205 15.18 -0.08 -14.81
N ARG A 206 16.10 -0.19 -15.77
CA ARG A 206 17.54 -0.34 -15.50
C ARG A 206 18.10 0.85 -14.73
N ASN A 207 17.74 2.07 -15.12
CA ASN A 207 18.16 3.29 -14.44
C ASN A 207 17.58 3.36 -13.01
N MET A 208 16.32 2.98 -12.83
CA MET A 208 15.67 2.93 -11.52
C MET A 208 16.36 1.92 -10.60
N LEU A 209 16.65 0.71 -11.08
CA LEU A 209 17.37 -0.31 -10.31
C LEU A 209 18.77 0.17 -9.91
N SER A 210 19.52 0.80 -10.81
CA SER A 210 20.82 1.40 -10.50
C SER A 210 20.72 2.46 -9.38
N SER A 211 19.72 3.33 -9.46
CA SER A 211 19.45 4.35 -8.42
C SER A 211 19.09 3.71 -7.08
N MET A 212 18.27 2.66 -7.08
CA MET A 212 17.90 1.92 -5.85
C MET A 212 19.12 1.26 -5.20
N ILE A 213 20.01 0.64 -5.97
CA ILE A 213 21.27 0.06 -5.48
C ILE A 213 22.12 1.13 -4.82
N THR A 214 22.25 2.30 -5.46
CA THR A 214 23.01 3.44 -4.93
C THR A 214 22.40 3.96 -3.62
N LEU A 215 21.08 4.12 -3.59
CA LEU A 215 20.36 4.55 -2.38
C LEU A 215 20.56 3.56 -1.22
N ARG A 216 20.42 2.26 -1.49
CA ARG A 216 20.64 1.21 -0.48
C ARG A 216 22.06 1.27 0.10
N LYS A 217 23.08 1.43 -0.77
CA LYS A 217 24.46 1.58 -0.33
C LYS A 217 24.66 2.82 0.55
N ASN A 218 24.04 3.94 0.18
CA ASN A 218 24.12 5.17 0.96
C ASN A 218 23.45 5.00 2.34
N LEU A 219 22.27 4.37 2.39
CA LEU A 219 21.58 4.07 3.65
C LEU A 219 22.41 3.16 4.56
N GLU A 220 23.07 2.14 4.01
CA GLU A 220 23.97 1.27 4.78
C GLU A 220 25.17 2.06 5.35
N ASN A 221 25.76 2.94 4.54
CA ASN A 221 26.87 3.79 4.99
C ASN A 221 26.44 4.75 6.09
N MET A 222 25.28 5.40 5.95
CA MET A 222 24.70 6.26 6.98
C MET A 222 24.44 5.48 8.28
N ARG A 223 23.89 4.28 8.18
CA ARG A 223 23.63 3.41 9.33
C ARG A 223 24.93 3.04 10.07
N LYS A 224 25.97 2.67 9.34
CA LYS A 224 27.30 2.38 9.90
C LYS A 224 27.91 3.62 10.58
N ALA A 225 27.81 4.79 9.93
CA ALA A 225 28.31 6.04 10.48
C ALA A 225 27.57 6.43 11.77
N ARG A 226 26.23 6.28 11.79
CA ARG A 226 25.40 6.51 12.99
C ARG A 226 25.81 5.60 14.14
N MET A 227 25.89 4.29 13.90
CA MET A 227 26.32 3.33 14.93
C MET A 227 27.72 3.66 15.48
N LYS A 228 28.66 4.10 14.61
CA LYS A 228 30.00 4.53 15.04
C LYS A 228 29.95 5.78 15.90
N ALA A 229 29.10 6.74 15.54
CA ALA A 229 28.91 7.97 16.30
C ALA A 229 28.26 7.69 17.67
N GLU A 230 27.22 6.85 17.72
CA GLU A 230 26.56 6.42 18.97
C GLU A 230 27.56 5.71 19.90
N ARG A 231 28.37 4.79 19.36
CA ARG A 231 29.41 4.10 20.13
C ARG A 231 30.47 5.06 20.68
N LYS A 232 30.88 6.05 19.86
CA LYS A 232 31.81 7.07 20.29
C LYS A 232 31.21 7.95 21.39
N ASN A 233 29.94 8.32 21.28
CA ASN A 233 29.24 9.13 22.28
C ASN A 233 29.14 8.38 23.61
N LEU A 234 28.82 7.08 23.62
CA LEU A 234 28.80 6.26 24.83
C LEU A 234 30.16 6.25 25.53
N VAL A 235 31.25 6.02 24.78
CA VAL A 235 32.60 6.03 25.33
C VAL A 235 32.99 7.43 25.91
N LEU A 236 32.56 8.50 25.22
CA LEU A 236 32.79 9.86 25.71
C LEU A 236 31.97 10.14 26.97
N GLN A 237 30.75 9.66 27.05
CA GLN A 237 29.89 9.78 28.22
C GLN A 237 30.50 9.05 29.42
N GLU A 238 30.88 7.78 29.25
CA GLU A 238 31.58 7.03 30.33
C GLU A 238 32.82 7.74 30.83
N ARG A 239 33.66 8.30 29.94
CA ARG A 239 34.84 9.07 30.31
C ARG A 239 34.52 10.40 31.00
N SER A 240 33.38 11.01 30.65
CA SER A 240 32.92 12.27 31.26
C SER A 240 32.32 12.07 32.65
N GLU A 241 31.84 10.87 32.97
CA GLU A 241 31.17 10.52 34.24
C GLU A 241 32.14 9.97 35.30
N GLN A 242 33.36 9.61 34.91
CA GLN A 242 34.35 9.01 35.81
C GLN A 242 35.54 9.97 36.07
N ASP A 243 36.05 9.91 37.29
CA ASP A 243 37.32 10.53 37.64
C ASP A 243 38.49 9.76 36.99
N PRO A 244 39.40 10.42 36.26
CA PRO A 244 40.45 9.76 35.48
C PRO A 244 41.51 9.02 36.35
N LEU A 245 41.66 9.38 37.62
CA LEU A 245 42.65 8.79 38.52
C LEU A 245 42.07 7.58 39.26
N THR A 246 40.89 7.77 39.85
CA THR A 246 40.28 6.77 40.72
C THR A 246 39.31 5.83 39.98
N ARG A 247 38.84 6.23 38.78
CA ARG A 247 37.79 5.56 38.00
C ARG A 247 36.44 5.50 38.70
N MET A 248 36.27 6.19 39.81
CA MET A 248 34.98 6.35 40.49
C MET A 248 34.13 7.41 39.78
N ALA A 249 32.82 7.43 40.12
CA ALA A 249 31.93 8.48 39.64
C ALA A 249 32.52 9.86 40.02
N ASN A 250 32.62 10.72 39.01
CA ASN A 250 33.06 12.10 39.28
C ASN A 250 31.91 12.92 39.89
N ARG A 251 32.21 14.18 40.26
CA ARG A 251 31.24 15.06 40.91
C ARG A 251 29.97 15.29 40.05
N PHE A 252 30.10 15.28 38.72
CA PHE A 252 28.98 15.46 37.80
C PHE A 252 28.01 14.24 37.91
N ARG A 253 28.52 13.03 37.75
CA ARG A 253 27.73 11.79 37.89
C ARG A 253 27.14 11.61 39.29
N LEU A 254 27.86 12.03 40.30
CA LEU A 254 27.37 11.98 41.69
C LEU A 254 26.16 12.88 41.89
N ASN A 255 26.17 14.09 41.33
CA ASN A 255 25.03 15.01 41.42
C ASN A 255 23.81 14.47 40.65
N ASP A 256 23.99 14.02 39.41
CA ASP A 256 22.90 13.41 38.61
C ASP A 256 22.26 12.22 39.33
N TYR A 257 23.09 11.32 39.88
CA TYR A 257 22.62 10.18 40.64
C TYR A 257 21.87 10.59 41.91
N ALA A 258 22.36 11.61 42.60
CA ALA A 258 21.69 12.12 43.79
C ALA A 258 20.30 12.70 43.46
N GLU A 259 20.18 13.44 42.36
CA GLU A 259 18.87 13.96 41.87
C GLU A 259 17.92 12.85 41.49
N GLU A 260 18.39 11.82 40.76
CA GLU A 260 17.58 10.64 40.39
C GLU A 260 17.07 9.89 41.61
N VAL A 261 17.94 9.59 42.58
CA VAL A 261 17.58 8.89 43.83
C VAL A 261 16.62 9.70 44.67
N PHE A 262 16.83 11.03 44.75
CA PHE A 262 15.96 11.92 45.53
C PHE A 262 14.56 11.99 44.93
N ALA A 263 14.45 12.15 43.59
CA ALA A 263 13.17 12.15 42.87
C ALA A 263 12.43 10.81 43.06
N TYR A 264 13.12 9.69 42.86
CA TYR A 264 12.54 8.35 43.05
C TYR A 264 12.05 8.12 44.48
N SER A 265 12.81 8.57 45.47
CA SER A 265 12.45 8.43 46.89
C SER A 265 11.24 9.26 47.27
N GLN A 266 11.13 10.48 46.71
CA GLN A 266 9.99 11.35 46.92
C GLN A 266 8.72 10.79 46.28
N GLU A 267 8.80 10.21 45.08
CA GLU A 267 7.66 9.58 44.40
C GLU A 267 7.16 8.31 45.12
N ASN A 268 8.05 7.57 45.76
CA ASN A 268 7.73 6.28 46.39
C ASN A 268 7.68 6.33 47.95
N ASP A 269 7.81 7.51 48.53
CA ASP A 269 7.81 7.73 50.00
C ASP A 269 8.85 6.88 50.73
N ILE A 270 10.08 6.79 50.15
CA ILE A 270 11.20 6.03 50.70
C ILE A 270 12.24 6.98 51.30
N PRO A 271 12.67 6.77 52.55
CA PRO A 271 13.69 7.62 53.16
C PRO A 271 15.07 7.46 52.50
N VAL A 272 15.76 8.59 52.27
CA VAL A 272 17.13 8.64 51.71
C VAL A 272 18.10 9.10 52.79
N ALA A 273 19.24 8.43 52.92
CA ALA A 273 20.36 8.87 53.73
C ALA A 273 21.58 9.07 52.82
N MET A 274 22.35 10.13 53.09
CA MET A 274 23.60 10.41 52.40
C MET A 274 24.72 10.52 53.45
N GLU A 275 25.83 9.83 53.23
CA GLU A 275 27.01 9.86 54.06
C GLU A 275 28.21 10.46 53.28
N ILE A 276 28.93 11.35 53.88
CA ILE A 276 30.16 11.94 53.35
C ILE A 276 31.31 11.49 54.25
N LEU A 277 32.25 10.78 53.64
CA LEU A 277 33.47 10.32 54.32
C LEU A 277 34.66 11.18 53.83
N ASP A 278 35.40 11.77 54.74
CA ASP A 278 36.66 12.43 54.47
C ASP A 278 37.80 11.66 55.18
N ILE A 279 38.93 11.55 54.50
CA ILE A 279 40.09 10.81 55.03
C ILE A 279 41.19 11.84 55.24
N ASP A 280 41.50 12.14 56.48
CA ASP A 280 42.60 12.98 56.91
C ASP A 280 43.98 12.41 56.57
#